data_0ec19df79067a25b383ab025071851a5
#
_entry.id   0ec19df79067a25b383ab025071851a5
#
_cell.length_a   1.000
_cell.length_b   1.000
_cell.length_c   1.000
_cell.angle_alpha   90.00
_cell.angle_beta   90.00
_cell.angle_gamma   90.00
#
_symmetry.space_group_name_H-M   'P 1'
#
loop_
_entity.id
_entity.type
_entity.pdbx_description
1 polymer ?
#
loop_
_entity_poly.entity_id
_entity_poly.type
_entity_poly.pdbx_seq_one_letter_code
_entity_poly.pdbx_strand_id
1 'polypeptide(L)'
;MTDTDVIIVGAGPTGLMLAAELRLAGVRPLVLERKPHRRDVPKAGGLGGQILQLLRFRGLLERFEAACTGPVPPPRFPFGGVHLDLTQLTDPPLHALPLPQQQLEQLLDDRAGELDAEIRRGHEVTGISQDDAGVRVDVLCPDGPYQLSARYLVGCDGARSRVRDLAGIGFPGITYPEVNRLAQVTLPDTVTVLGNGDLDVPGFGTIRAGFTRTDHGLLGIGSSPGATSVSLYTIEDESTEYDDDVPMTLTELQDSIHRVLGAHLPLAGSTRLSRFTFKAHQAEHYRKGRILLAGDAAHLFPATGVALNAGLLDAVNLAWKLAADLHGQAPAGLLDTYHTERHLAGVRTMLHTRAQVALRRGHDAAAEALREMFQELVTDEQPLRRMGAMVAGTDIRYPMPGTNPHPLTGTFAPDLTLHTDQGVTSVAELLHPARPILLDLASRPDLREIAQDWRDRVDIRTAKTDERPADALLIRPDAHIAWAAPIDEPDGTATPSLREALSAWFGTPSNIGERHDK
;
A
#
# COMPACT_ATOMS: atom_id res chain seq x y z
N MET A 1 -31.29 10.34 11.07
CA MET A 1 -29.99 9.92 11.67
C MET A 1 -29.44 8.81 10.82
N THR A 2 -28.14 8.79 10.55
CA THR A 2 -27.45 7.69 9.87
C THR A 2 -27.15 6.58 10.86
N ASP A 3 -27.13 5.32 10.41
CA ASP A 3 -26.84 4.15 11.25
C ASP A 3 -25.37 4.13 11.72
N THR A 4 -24.48 4.63 10.85
CA THR A 4 -23.04 4.77 11.12
C THR A 4 -22.49 6.01 10.41
N ASP A 5 -21.24 6.37 10.66
CA ASP A 5 -20.61 7.51 9.98
C ASP A 5 -20.07 7.11 8.59
N VAL A 6 -19.42 5.95 8.49
CA VAL A 6 -18.83 5.42 7.26
C VAL A 6 -19.14 3.93 7.12
N ILE A 7 -19.68 3.52 5.96
CA ILE A 7 -19.75 2.12 5.58
C ILE A 7 -18.52 1.79 4.73
N ILE A 8 -17.80 0.73 5.10
CA ILE A 8 -16.67 0.16 4.36
C ILE A 8 -17.11 -1.17 3.77
N VAL A 9 -16.99 -1.37 2.46
CA VAL A 9 -17.34 -2.64 1.81
C VAL A 9 -16.06 -3.42 1.53
N GLY A 10 -15.91 -4.56 2.19
CA GLY A 10 -14.75 -5.46 2.11
C GLY A 10 -13.87 -5.41 3.36
N ALA A 11 -13.71 -6.56 4.04
CA ALA A 11 -12.83 -6.77 5.18
C ALA A 11 -11.48 -7.40 4.77
N GLY A 12 -10.94 -6.98 3.63
CA GLY A 12 -9.55 -7.23 3.24
C GLY A 12 -8.60 -6.24 3.91
N PRO A 13 -7.27 -6.35 3.65
CA PRO A 13 -6.27 -5.50 4.31
C PRO A 13 -6.57 -4.01 4.25
N THR A 14 -6.96 -3.50 3.08
CA THR A 14 -7.30 -2.07 2.88
C THR A 14 -8.49 -1.63 3.72
N GLY A 15 -9.57 -2.42 3.74
CA GLY A 15 -10.77 -2.07 4.51
C GLY A 15 -10.56 -2.16 6.01
N LEU A 16 -9.80 -3.15 6.49
CA LEU A 16 -9.45 -3.30 7.91
C LEU A 16 -8.51 -2.17 8.38
N MET A 17 -7.52 -1.79 7.56
CA MET A 17 -6.66 -0.64 7.85
C MET A 17 -7.47 0.65 7.91
N LEU A 18 -8.38 0.86 6.95
CA LEU A 18 -9.25 2.03 6.95
C LEU A 18 -10.15 2.09 8.19
N ALA A 19 -10.72 0.95 8.60
CA ALA A 19 -11.54 0.87 9.81
C ALA A 19 -10.74 1.24 11.06
N ALA A 20 -9.53 0.71 11.21
CA ALA A 20 -8.65 1.02 12.33
C ALA A 20 -8.25 2.50 12.36
N GLU A 21 -7.86 3.09 11.23
CA GLU A 21 -7.47 4.50 11.12
C GLU A 21 -8.66 5.45 11.40
N LEU A 22 -9.86 5.12 10.92
CA LEU A 22 -11.08 5.89 11.22
C LEU A 22 -11.41 5.84 12.71
N ARG A 23 -11.31 4.67 13.35
CA ARG A 23 -11.51 4.53 14.81
C ARG A 23 -10.48 5.32 15.60
N LEU A 24 -9.23 5.29 15.18
CA LEU A 24 -8.15 6.08 15.78
C LEU A 24 -8.45 7.60 15.71
N ALA A 25 -9.11 8.03 14.62
CA ALA A 25 -9.56 9.40 14.44
C ALA A 25 -10.95 9.70 15.05
N GLY A 26 -11.55 8.80 15.85
CA GLY A 26 -12.81 9.02 16.56
C GLY A 26 -14.07 8.86 15.69
N VAL A 27 -13.96 8.30 14.49
CA VAL A 27 -15.10 8.02 13.59
C VAL A 27 -15.62 6.60 13.83
N ARG A 28 -16.92 6.37 13.58
CA ARG A 28 -17.57 5.05 13.71
C ARG A 28 -17.73 4.39 12.34
N PRO A 29 -16.80 3.54 11.87
CA PRO A 29 -16.97 2.76 10.67
C PRO A 29 -17.80 1.51 10.94
N LEU A 30 -18.53 1.05 9.91
CA LEU A 30 -19.10 -0.29 9.81
C LEU A 30 -18.52 -1.00 8.60
N VAL A 31 -17.85 -2.11 8.82
CA VAL A 31 -17.29 -2.94 7.74
C VAL A 31 -18.27 -4.03 7.36
N LEU A 32 -18.61 -4.13 6.08
CA LEU A 32 -19.46 -5.19 5.51
C LEU A 32 -18.58 -6.11 4.64
N GLU A 33 -18.54 -7.38 4.98
CA GLU A 33 -17.81 -8.40 4.22
C GLU A 33 -18.78 -9.50 3.77
N ARG A 34 -18.83 -9.75 2.44
CA ARG A 34 -19.73 -10.75 1.86
C ARG A 34 -19.42 -12.19 2.27
N LYS A 35 -18.15 -12.49 2.57
CA LYS A 35 -17.75 -13.83 2.99
C LYS A 35 -17.99 -14.02 4.50
N PRO A 36 -18.55 -15.18 4.92
CA PRO A 36 -18.76 -15.44 6.34
C PRO A 36 -17.44 -15.68 7.11
N HIS A 37 -16.40 -16.11 6.41
CA HIS A 37 -15.09 -16.42 7.00
C HIS A 37 -13.96 -15.73 6.23
N ARG A 38 -12.82 -15.53 6.88
CA ARG A 38 -11.58 -15.10 6.23
C ARG A 38 -11.11 -16.13 5.20
N ARG A 39 -10.31 -15.68 4.26
CA ARG A 39 -9.75 -16.57 3.23
C ARG A 39 -8.66 -17.45 3.83
N ASP A 40 -8.64 -18.72 3.44
CA ASP A 40 -7.60 -19.66 3.85
C ASP A 40 -6.37 -19.65 2.93
N VAL A 41 -6.47 -19.05 1.74
CA VAL A 41 -5.39 -19.02 0.76
C VAL A 41 -4.81 -17.60 0.65
N PRO A 42 -3.50 -17.41 0.96
CA PRO A 42 -2.84 -16.12 0.86
C PRO A 42 -2.67 -15.72 -0.61
N LYS A 43 -2.93 -14.45 -0.94
CA LYS A 43 -2.64 -13.86 -2.26
C LYS A 43 -1.25 -13.24 -2.29
N ALA A 44 -0.87 -12.47 -1.27
CA ALA A 44 0.43 -11.84 -1.13
C ALA A 44 1.29 -12.56 -0.09
N GLY A 45 2.61 -12.54 -0.31
CA GLY A 45 3.60 -13.17 0.57
C GLY A 45 4.29 -12.21 1.54
N GLY A 46 4.04 -10.90 1.44
CA GLY A 46 4.69 -9.94 2.31
C GLY A 46 4.28 -8.49 2.07
N LEU A 47 4.82 -7.62 2.90
CA LEU A 47 4.74 -6.16 2.82
C LEU A 47 6.12 -5.58 2.46
N GLY A 48 6.15 -4.37 1.90
CA GLY A 48 7.43 -3.70 1.63
C GLY A 48 7.29 -2.23 1.25
N GLY A 49 8.41 -1.52 1.31
CA GLY A 49 8.48 -0.11 0.97
C GLY A 49 7.86 0.82 2.02
N GLN A 50 7.31 1.94 1.58
CA GLN A 50 6.86 3.04 2.44
C GLN A 50 5.85 2.64 3.53
N ILE A 51 5.06 1.59 3.30
CA ILE A 51 4.10 1.10 4.30
C ILE A 51 4.77 0.65 5.61
N LEU A 52 6.00 0.14 5.55
CA LEU A 52 6.72 -0.28 6.76
C LEU A 52 7.04 0.92 7.66
N GLN A 53 7.42 2.05 7.07
CA GLN A 53 7.64 3.29 7.81
C GLN A 53 6.32 3.80 8.42
N LEU A 54 5.20 3.69 7.68
CA LEU A 54 3.90 4.04 8.22
C LEU A 54 3.51 3.14 9.41
N LEU A 55 3.73 1.81 9.32
CA LEU A 55 3.47 0.90 10.44
C LEU A 55 4.30 1.27 11.67
N ARG A 56 5.55 1.72 11.48
CA ARG A 56 6.37 2.28 12.58
C ARG A 56 5.70 3.52 13.18
N PHE A 57 5.21 4.44 12.33
CA PHE A 57 4.50 5.66 12.76
C PHE A 57 3.13 5.39 13.41
N ARG A 58 2.67 4.15 13.43
CA ARG A 58 1.47 3.69 14.15
C ARG A 58 1.80 2.81 15.36
N GLY A 59 3.10 2.60 15.66
CA GLY A 59 3.52 1.69 16.72
C GLY A 59 3.18 0.22 16.43
N LEU A 60 3.03 -0.15 15.16
CA LEU A 60 2.59 -1.49 14.74
C LEU A 60 3.72 -2.34 14.17
N LEU A 61 4.86 -1.74 13.79
CA LEU A 61 5.91 -2.43 13.04
C LEU A 61 6.44 -3.65 13.78
N GLU A 62 6.80 -3.53 15.06
CA GLU A 62 7.34 -4.63 15.87
C GLU A 62 6.37 -5.82 15.97
N ARG A 63 5.07 -5.53 16.12
CA ARG A 63 4.03 -6.57 16.15
C ARG A 63 3.94 -7.33 14.82
N PHE A 64 4.13 -6.63 13.71
CA PHE A 64 4.11 -7.22 12.37
C PHE A 64 5.39 -8.00 12.08
N GLU A 65 6.55 -7.50 12.52
CA GLU A 65 7.83 -8.20 12.45
C GLU A 65 7.81 -9.51 13.25
N ALA A 66 7.25 -9.49 14.46
CA ALA A 66 7.11 -10.67 15.31
C ALA A 66 6.21 -11.77 14.68
N ALA A 67 5.31 -11.41 13.77
CA ALA A 67 4.43 -12.34 13.06
C ALA A 67 5.01 -12.83 11.73
N CYS A 68 6.22 -12.42 11.35
CA CYS A 68 6.86 -12.87 10.11
C CYS A 68 7.17 -14.36 10.14
N THR A 69 7.02 -15.03 8.98
CA THR A 69 7.24 -16.48 8.84
C THR A 69 8.71 -16.88 8.65
N GLY A 70 9.61 -15.91 8.58
CA GLY A 70 11.04 -16.12 8.37
C GLY A 70 11.86 -14.86 8.58
N PRO A 71 13.18 -14.94 8.40
CA PRO A 71 14.05 -13.78 8.53
C PRO A 71 13.71 -12.72 7.47
N VAL A 72 13.95 -11.45 7.83
CA VAL A 72 13.82 -10.34 6.88
C VAL A 72 14.76 -10.59 5.70
N PRO A 73 14.25 -10.65 4.46
CA PRO A 73 15.08 -10.89 3.31
C PRO A 73 16.01 -9.69 3.03
N PRO A 74 17.20 -9.94 2.45
CA PRO A 74 18.03 -8.84 2.00
C PRO A 74 17.27 -7.98 0.98
N PRO A 75 17.52 -6.67 0.92
CA PRO A 75 16.80 -5.75 0.05
C PRO A 75 17.19 -5.98 -1.42
N ARG A 76 16.53 -6.95 -2.05
CA ARG A 76 16.67 -7.33 -3.46
C ARG A 76 15.30 -7.36 -4.12
N PHE A 77 15.24 -6.94 -5.38
CA PHE A 77 13.96 -6.92 -6.10
C PHE A 77 14.15 -7.35 -7.58
N PRO A 78 13.36 -8.33 -8.07
CA PRO A 78 13.40 -8.76 -9.46
C PRO A 78 12.54 -7.85 -10.34
N PHE A 79 13.11 -6.78 -10.85
CA PHE A 79 12.42 -5.79 -11.67
C PHE A 79 12.28 -6.26 -13.13
N GLY A 80 11.24 -7.02 -13.43
CA GLY A 80 10.98 -7.49 -14.80
C GLY A 80 12.06 -8.41 -15.41
N GLY A 81 12.86 -9.04 -14.57
CA GLY A 81 14.01 -9.87 -14.97
C GLY A 81 15.36 -9.18 -14.78
N VAL A 82 15.38 -7.89 -14.49
CA VAL A 82 16.57 -7.15 -14.03
C VAL A 82 16.66 -7.25 -12.50
N HIS A 83 17.85 -7.51 -11.97
CA HIS A 83 18.05 -7.70 -10.53
C HIS A 83 18.52 -6.39 -9.88
N LEU A 84 17.66 -5.81 -9.03
CA LEU A 84 18.04 -4.69 -8.17
C LEU A 84 18.62 -5.26 -6.87
N ASP A 85 19.94 -5.20 -6.69
CA ASP A 85 20.61 -5.57 -5.44
C ASP A 85 20.92 -4.33 -4.61
N LEU A 86 19.94 -3.93 -3.76
CA LEU A 86 20.05 -2.75 -2.92
C LEU A 86 20.90 -2.99 -1.65
N THR A 87 21.45 -4.19 -1.44
CA THR A 87 22.34 -4.47 -0.29
C THR A 87 23.63 -3.66 -0.33
N GLN A 88 23.98 -3.11 -1.50
CA GLN A 88 25.15 -2.25 -1.69
C GLN A 88 24.92 -0.81 -1.18
N LEU A 89 23.66 -0.42 -0.92
CA LEU A 89 23.33 0.91 -0.43
C LEU A 89 23.44 0.99 1.09
N THR A 90 23.97 2.10 1.59
CA THR A 90 24.08 2.34 3.05
C THR A 90 22.71 2.39 3.72
N ASP A 91 21.73 3.00 3.06
CA ASP A 91 20.34 3.10 3.51
C ASP A 91 19.43 2.74 2.32
N PRO A 92 19.11 1.45 2.13
CA PRO A 92 18.30 1.03 1.01
C PRO A 92 16.85 1.51 1.18
N PRO A 93 16.26 2.12 0.13
CA PRO A 93 14.89 2.64 0.21
C PRO A 93 13.81 1.55 0.23
N LEU A 94 14.17 0.31 -0.05
CA LEU A 94 13.25 -0.82 -0.11
C LEU A 94 13.63 -1.88 0.91
N HIS A 95 12.72 -2.12 1.85
CA HIS A 95 12.71 -3.25 2.76
C HIS A 95 11.43 -4.05 2.57
N ALA A 96 11.45 -5.33 2.95
CA ALA A 96 10.30 -6.20 2.87
C ALA A 96 10.17 -7.05 4.14
N LEU A 97 8.94 -7.33 4.55
CA LEU A 97 8.60 -8.27 5.62
C LEU A 97 7.95 -9.51 5.00
N PRO A 98 8.44 -10.73 5.28
CA PRO A 98 7.85 -11.97 4.83
C PRO A 98 6.61 -12.31 5.69
N LEU A 99 5.57 -11.50 5.55
CA LEU A 99 4.30 -11.59 6.29
C LEU A 99 3.19 -12.02 5.33
N PRO A 100 2.75 -13.29 5.33
CA PRO A 100 1.66 -13.76 4.51
C PRO A 100 0.38 -12.97 4.74
N GLN A 101 -0.39 -12.73 3.68
CA GLN A 101 -1.60 -11.91 3.72
C GLN A 101 -2.61 -12.36 4.79
N GLN A 102 -2.72 -13.67 5.08
CA GLN A 102 -3.60 -14.18 6.13
C GLN A 102 -3.21 -13.65 7.52
N GLN A 103 -1.92 -13.66 7.83
CA GLN A 103 -1.40 -13.12 9.10
C GLN A 103 -1.57 -11.60 9.16
N LEU A 104 -1.32 -10.91 8.05
CA LEU A 104 -1.60 -9.48 7.93
C LEU A 104 -3.08 -9.15 8.18
N GLU A 105 -4.00 -9.89 7.54
CA GLU A 105 -5.45 -9.71 7.73
C GLU A 105 -5.85 -9.98 9.18
N GLN A 106 -5.22 -10.98 9.84
CA GLN A 106 -5.45 -11.24 11.26
C GLN A 106 -5.02 -10.06 12.13
N LEU A 107 -3.78 -9.56 11.94
CA LEU A 107 -3.24 -8.44 12.72
C LEU A 107 -4.06 -7.16 12.54
N LEU A 108 -4.55 -6.90 11.34
CA LEU A 108 -5.39 -5.74 11.06
C LEU A 108 -6.81 -5.90 11.61
N ASP A 109 -7.37 -7.11 11.58
CA ASP A 109 -8.67 -7.45 12.17
C ASP A 109 -8.62 -7.27 13.71
N ASP A 110 -7.57 -7.81 14.34
CA ASP A 110 -7.31 -7.64 15.78
C ASP A 110 -7.17 -6.14 16.12
N ARG A 111 -6.40 -5.38 15.31
CA ARG A 111 -6.23 -3.94 15.52
C ARG A 111 -7.54 -3.18 15.38
N ALA A 112 -8.36 -3.50 14.38
CA ALA A 112 -9.67 -2.90 14.22
C ALA A 112 -10.59 -3.22 15.41
N GLY A 113 -10.55 -4.47 15.92
CA GLY A 113 -11.26 -4.89 17.12
C GLY A 113 -10.79 -4.20 18.40
N GLU A 114 -9.47 -4.05 18.61
CA GLU A 114 -8.88 -3.29 19.73
C GLU A 114 -9.38 -1.83 19.77
N LEU A 115 -9.76 -1.28 18.61
CA LEU A 115 -10.28 0.07 18.44
C LEU A 115 -11.81 0.11 18.34
N ASP A 116 -12.51 -0.98 18.66
CA ASP A 116 -13.97 -1.10 18.63
C ASP A 116 -14.60 -0.82 17.24
N ALA A 117 -13.95 -1.22 16.14
CA ALA A 117 -14.56 -1.19 14.82
C ALA A 117 -15.56 -2.33 14.64
N GLU A 118 -16.77 -2.04 14.15
CA GLU A 118 -17.77 -3.06 13.88
C GLU A 118 -17.53 -3.72 12.51
N ILE A 119 -17.43 -5.06 12.49
CA ILE A 119 -17.22 -5.86 11.27
C ILE A 119 -18.32 -6.91 11.17
N ARG A 120 -19.15 -6.83 10.12
CA ARG A 120 -20.20 -7.81 9.81
C ARG A 120 -19.77 -8.67 8.64
N ARG A 121 -19.54 -9.96 8.89
CA ARG A 121 -19.21 -10.97 7.88
C ARG A 121 -20.47 -11.72 7.43
N GLY A 122 -20.49 -12.16 6.16
CA GLY A 122 -21.69 -12.75 5.54
C GLY A 122 -22.71 -11.70 5.09
N HIS A 123 -22.31 -10.44 4.99
CA HIS A 123 -23.16 -9.30 4.62
C HIS A 123 -22.70 -8.74 3.27
N GLU A 124 -23.49 -8.95 2.22
CA GLU A 124 -23.19 -8.53 0.84
C GLU A 124 -23.94 -7.26 0.48
N VAL A 125 -23.23 -6.25 0.01
CA VAL A 125 -23.84 -5.03 -0.56
C VAL A 125 -24.36 -5.36 -1.97
N THR A 126 -25.67 -5.15 -2.17
CA THR A 126 -26.36 -5.48 -3.43
C THR A 126 -26.83 -4.25 -4.20
N GLY A 127 -27.02 -3.13 -3.53
CA GLY A 127 -27.43 -1.85 -4.12
C GLY A 127 -26.84 -0.67 -3.34
N ILE A 128 -26.66 0.45 -4.05
CA ILE A 128 -26.21 1.72 -3.46
C ILE A 128 -26.99 2.89 -4.04
N SER A 129 -27.23 3.90 -3.22
CA SER A 129 -27.73 5.20 -3.66
C SER A 129 -27.13 6.30 -2.79
N GLN A 130 -27.07 7.51 -3.31
CA GLN A 130 -26.59 8.68 -2.54
C GLN A 130 -27.42 9.92 -2.87
N ASP A 131 -27.49 10.81 -1.88
CA ASP A 131 -28.05 12.15 -1.99
C ASP A 131 -27.15 13.15 -1.22
N ASP A 132 -27.61 14.40 -1.05
CA ASP A 132 -26.84 15.43 -0.34
C ASP A 132 -26.67 15.12 1.16
N ALA A 133 -27.52 14.30 1.74
CA ALA A 133 -27.50 13.93 3.16
C ALA A 133 -26.57 12.75 3.46
N GLY A 134 -26.44 11.79 2.51
CA GLY A 134 -25.64 10.60 2.76
C GLY A 134 -25.73 9.54 1.68
N VAL A 135 -25.40 8.32 2.06
CA VAL A 135 -25.48 7.13 1.23
C VAL A 135 -26.43 6.12 1.88
N ARG A 136 -27.13 5.34 1.04
CA ARG A 136 -27.88 4.15 1.44
C ARG A 136 -27.34 2.95 0.72
N VAL A 137 -27.26 1.83 1.43
CA VAL A 137 -26.84 0.55 0.88
C VAL A 137 -27.90 -0.51 1.15
N ASP A 138 -28.21 -1.30 0.13
CA ASP A 138 -28.99 -2.53 0.26
C ASP A 138 -28.04 -3.67 0.59
N VAL A 139 -28.32 -4.42 1.63
CA VAL A 139 -27.46 -5.49 2.14
C VAL A 139 -28.26 -6.78 2.19
N LEU A 140 -27.66 -7.86 1.69
CA LEU A 140 -28.15 -9.23 1.83
C LEU A 140 -27.29 -9.95 2.87
N CYS A 141 -27.94 -10.54 3.88
CA CYS A 141 -27.30 -11.37 4.90
C CYS A 141 -28.07 -12.69 5.09
N PRO A 142 -27.57 -13.65 5.87
CA PRO A 142 -28.25 -14.92 6.12
C PRO A 142 -29.66 -14.79 6.68
N ASP A 143 -29.92 -13.72 7.45
CA ASP A 143 -31.22 -13.44 8.06
C ASP A 143 -32.20 -12.71 7.13
N GLY A 144 -31.77 -12.38 5.90
CA GLY A 144 -32.56 -11.68 4.88
C GLY A 144 -31.99 -10.31 4.49
N PRO A 145 -32.67 -9.61 3.57
CA PRO A 145 -32.24 -8.31 3.11
C PRO A 145 -32.59 -7.20 4.13
N TYR A 146 -31.72 -6.18 4.19
CA TYR A 146 -31.97 -4.98 4.98
C TYR A 146 -31.25 -3.77 4.36
N GLN A 147 -31.52 -2.57 4.88
CA GLN A 147 -30.90 -1.33 4.42
C GLN A 147 -30.10 -0.67 5.53
N LEU A 148 -29.05 0.03 5.17
CA LEU A 148 -28.22 0.87 6.03
C LEU A 148 -28.01 2.25 5.40
N SER A 149 -27.79 3.24 6.26
CA SER A 149 -27.45 4.60 5.88
C SER A 149 -26.17 5.08 6.57
N ALA A 150 -25.35 5.83 5.82
CA ALA A 150 -24.15 6.46 6.36
C ALA A 150 -23.88 7.81 5.68
N ARG A 151 -22.94 8.58 6.22
CA ARG A 151 -22.51 9.81 5.55
C ARG A 151 -21.61 9.52 4.35
N TYR A 152 -20.81 8.46 4.40
CA TYR A 152 -19.91 8.03 3.33
C TYR A 152 -19.91 6.51 3.14
N LEU A 153 -19.61 6.10 1.91
CA LEU A 153 -19.37 4.71 1.53
C LEU A 153 -17.98 4.58 0.93
N VAL A 154 -17.18 3.61 1.39
CA VAL A 154 -15.87 3.30 0.81
C VAL A 154 -15.83 1.88 0.29
N GLY A 155 -15.60 1.72 -1.02
CA GLY A 155 -15.37 0.42 -1.65
C GLY A 155 -13.93 -0.02 -1.46
N CYS A 156 -13.73 -1.06 -0.64
CA CYS A 156 -12.49 -1.80 -0.43
C CYS A 156 -12.67 -3.28 -0.85
N ASP A 157 -13.61 -3.54 -1.75
CA ASP A 157 -14.14 -4.86 -2.11
C ASP A 157 -13.36 -5.59 -3.22
N GLY A 158 -12.16 -5.06 -3.52
CA GLY A 158 -11.17 -5.75 -4.33
C GLY A 158 -11.36 -5.57 -5.84
N ALA A 159 -10.63 -6.38 -6.62
CA ALA A 159 -10.49 -6.24 -8.07
C ALA A 159 -11.83 -6.26 -8.84
N ARG A 160 -12.80 -7.06 -8.36
CA ARG A 160 -14.16 -7.15 -8.90
C ARG A 160 -15.12 -6.29 -8.06
N SER A 161 -14.76 -5.01 -7.85
CA SER A 161 -15.50 -4.11 -6.98
C SER A 161 -16.91 -3.86 -7.47
N ARG A 162 -17.88 -4.30 -6.66
CA ARG A 162 -19.30 -4.02 -6.88
C ARG A 162 -19.64 -2.56 -6.58
N VAL A 163 -18.97 -1.97 -5.60
CA VAL A 163 -19.16 -0.54 -5.26
C VAL A 163 -18.78 0.35 -6.44
N ARG A 164 -17.62 0.09 -7.09
CA ARG A 164 -17.18 0.81 -8.28
C ARG A 164 -18.21 0.72 -9.40
N ASP A 165 -18.67 -0.51 -9.68
CA ASP A 165 -19.61 -0.78 -10.77
C ASP A 165 -20.98 -0.15 -10.50
N LEU A 166 -21.53 -0.29 -9.28
CA LEU A 166 -22.79 0.35 -8.86
C LEU A 166 -22.72 1.88 -8.85
N ALA A 167 -21.55 2.45 -8.51
CA ALA A 167 -21.31 3.89 -8.57
C ALA A 167 -21.15 4.40 -10.01
N GLY A 168 -21.00 3.52 -10.99
CA GLY A 168 -20.74 3.89 -12.38
C GLY A 168 -19.44 4.67 -12.52
N ILE A 169 -18.36 4.22 -11.85
CA ILE A 169 -17.02 4.79 -11.98
C ILE A 169 -16.26 3.98 -13.03
N GLY A 170 -15.75 4.65 -14.07
CA GLY A 170 -14.96 4.03 -15.13
C GLY A 170 -13.67 3.39 -14.59
N PHE A 171 -13.30 2.25 -15.18
CA PHE A 171 -12.11 1.49 -14.80
C PHE A 171 -11.27 1.11 -16.04
N PRO A 172 -10.78 2.10 -16.78
CA PRO A 172 -10.01 1.85 -17.99
C PRO A 172 -8.68 1.16 -17.68
N GLY A 173 -8.18 0.40 -18.68
CA GLY A 173 -6.89 -0.26 -18.54
C GLY A 173 -6.68 -1.38 -19.54
N ILE A 174 -5.69 -2.21 -19.28
CA ILE A 174 -5.28 -3.34 -20.11
C ILE A 174 -5.22 -4.60 -19.24
N THR A 175 -5.80 -5.68 -19.72
CA THR A 175 -5.55 -7.03 -19.21
C THR A 175 -4.57 -7.71 -20.14
N TYR A 176 -3.45 -8.16 -19.58
CA TYR A 176 -2.43 -8.90 -20.33
C TYR A 176 -2.90 -10.35 -20.52
N PRO A 177 -2.69 -10.93 -21.72
CA PRO A 177 -3.25 -12.25 -22.05
C PRO A 177 -2.54 -13.41 -21.35
N GLU A 178 -1.29 -13.22 -20.92
CA GLU A 178 -0.47 -14.30 -20.36
C GLU A 178 -1.01 -14.77 -19.01
N VAL A 179 -1.20 -16.08 -18.89
CA VAL A 179 -1.61 -16.70 -17.64
C VAL A 179 -0.40 -17.00 -16.77
N ASN A 180 -0.39 -16.39 -15.61
CA ASN A 180 0.61 -16.63 -14.57
C ASN A 180 0.11 -17.75 -13.65
N ARG A 181 0.91 -18.79 -13.43
CA ARG A 181 0.63 -19.85 -12.47
C ARG A 181 1.69 -19.83 -11.38
N LEU A 182 1.25 -19.76 -10.14
CA LEU A 182 2.09 -19.76 -8.95
C LEU A 182 1.68 -20.92 -8.05
N ALA A 183 2.66 -21.71 -7.64
CA ALA A 183 2.43 -22.86 -6.79
C ALA A 183 3.49 -22.98 -5.70
N GLN A 184 3.08 -23.54 -4.56
CA GLN A 184 3.97 -24.11 -3.56
C GLN A 184 3.80 -25.62 -3.65
N VAL A 185 4.86 -26.33 -4.04
CA VAL A 185 4.81 -27.78 -4.32
C VAL A 185 5.81 -28.54 -3.46
N THR A 186 5.49 -29.80 -3.21
CA THR A 186 6.42 -30.78 -2.62
C THR A 186 7.04 -31.58 -3.75
N LEU A 187 8.36 -31.73 -3.70
CA LEU A 187 9.11 -32.54 -4.65
C LEU A 187 9.19 -33.99 -4.15
N PRO A 188 9.18 -35.00 -5.04
CA PRO A 188 9.46 -36.38 -4.66
C PRO A 188 10.94 -36.55 -4.30
N ASP A 189 11.27 -37.58 -3.53
CA ASP A 189 12.64 -37.90 -3.09
C ASP A 189 13.64 -38.11 -4.25
N THR A 190 13.14 -38.32 -5.46
CA THR A 190 13.95 -38.46 -6.68
C THR A 190 14.51 -37.14 -7.19
N VAL A 191 13.96 -36.00 -6.79
CA VAL A 191 14.42 -34.66 -7.17
C VAL A 191 15.21 -34.05 -6.02
N THR A 192 16.45 -33.66 -6.28
CA THR A 192 17.34 -33.09 -5.25
C THR A 192 17.40 -31.57 -5.35
N VAL A 193 17.19 -30.89 -4.22
CA VAL A 193 17.45 -29.43 -4.11
C VAL A 193 18.92 -29.26 -3.75
N LEU A 194 19.68 -28.66 -4.66
CA LEU A 194 21.12 -28.42 -4.49
C LEU A 194 21.38 -27.25 -3.51
N GLY A 195 22.65 -27.13 -3.05
CA GLY A 195 23.05 -26.10 -2.08
C GLY A 195 22.89 -24.64 -2.56
N ASN A 196 22.79 -24.43 -3.87
CA ASN A 196 22.50 -23.12 -4.50
C ASN A 196 21.02 -22.92 -4.82
N GLY A 197 20.17 -23.89 -4.49
CA GLY A 197 18.73 -23.86 -4.76
C GLY A 197 18.32 -24.41 -6.12
N ASP A 198 19.25 -24.85 -6.97
CA ASP A 198 18.94 -25.53 -8.22
C ASP A 198 18.29 -26.90 -7.96
N LEU A 199 17.50 -27.37 -8.92
CA LEU A 199 16.89 -28.72 -8.87
C LEU A 199 17.66 -29.68 -9.77
N ASP A 200 18.12 -30.79 -9.22
CA ASP A 200 18.62 -31.91 -10.01
C ASP A 200 17.49 -32.92 -10.25
N VAL A 201 17.09 -33.04 -11.52
CA VAL A 201 15.91 -33.80 -11.95
C VAL A 201 16.34 -35.02 -12.74
N PRO A 202 16.06 -36.25 -12.28
CA PRO A 202 16.43 -37.46 -12.99
C PRO A 202 15.90 -37.49 -14.43
N GLY A 203 16.80 -37.77 -15.39
CA GLY A 203 16.46 -37.86 -16.82
C GLY A 203 16.36 -36.52 -17.55
N PHE A 204 16.41 -35.38 -16.83
CA PHE A 204 16.41 -34.05 -17.43
C PHE A 204 17.72 -33.26 -17.14
N GLY A 205 18.28 -33.43 -15.94
CA GLY A 205 19.46 -32.68 -15.47
C GLY A 205 19.10 -31.52 -14.54
N THR A 206 19.97 -30.52 -14.48
CA THR A 206 19.85 -29.43 -13.53
C THR A 206 18.98 -28.28 -14.07
N ILE A 207 17.94 -27.92 -13.30
CA ILE A 207 17.13 -26.70 -13.54
C ILE A 207 17.59 -25.64 -12.54
N ARG A 208 17.97 -24.46 -13.03
CA ARG A 208 18.50 -23.39 -12.20
C ARG A 208 17.41 -22.74 -11.34
N ALA A 209 17.76 -22.41 -10.10
CA ALA A 209 16.96 -21.53 -9.26
C ALA A 209 16.85 -20.13 -9.88
N GLY A 210 15.78 -19.42 -9.55
CA GLY A 210 15.43 -18.15 -10.19
C GLY A 210 14.57 -18.35 -11.43
N PHE A 211 14.78 -17.54 -12.46
CA PHE A 211 13.97 -17.56 -13.67
C PHE A 211 14.75 -18.18 -14.84
N THR A 212 14.16 -19.21 -15.43
CA THR A 212 14.62 -19.82 -16.69
C THR A 212 13.64 -19.47 -17.80
N ARG A 213 14.13 -18.79 -18.85
CA ARG A 213 13.33 -18.49 -20.03
C ARG A 213 13.60 -19.55 -21.11
N THR A 214 12.55 -19.93 -21.80
CA THR A 214 12.55 -20.82 -22.97
C THR A 214 11.82 -20.15 -24.13
N ASP A 215 11.79 -20.78 -25.30
CA ASP A 215 11.05 -20.31 -26.46
C ASP A 215 9.51 -20.35 -26.25
N HIS A 216 9.02 -20.99 -25.21
CA HIS A 216 7.59 -21.20 -24.94
C HIS A 216 7.10 -20.46 -23.69
N GLY A 217 8.01 -19.79 -22.94
CA GLY A 217 7.62 -19.08 -21.75
C GLY A 217 8.70 -18.95 -20.69
N LEU A 218 8.30 -18.77 -19.47
CA LEU A 218 9.16 -18.57 -18.30
C LEU A 218 8.82 -19.59 -17.21
N LEU A 219 9.83 -20.25 -16.67
CA LEU A 219 9.75 -21.02 -15.43
C LEU A 219 10.53 -20.28 -14.34
N GLY A 220 9.90 -20.05 -13.19
CA GLY A 220 10.52 -19.56 -11.97
C GLY A 220 10.60 -20.65 -10.91
N ILE A 221 11.75 -20.80 -10.27
CA ILE A 221 11.97 -21.70 -9.13
C ILE A 221 12.52 -20.91 -7.96
N GLY A 222 11.75 -20.91 -6.85
CA GLY A 222 12.19 -20.39 -5.56
C GLY A 222 12.35 -21.53 -4.58
N SER A 223 13.59 -21.81 -4.19
CA SER A 223 13.93 -22.89 -3.25
C SER A 223 14.98 -22.42 -2.25
N SER A 224 15.06 -23.13 -1.12
CA SER A 224 16.13 -22.96 -0.13
C SER A 224 16.86 -24.29 0.03
N PRO A 225 18.14 -24.31 0.34
CA PRO A 225 18.88 -25.56 0.57
C PRO A 225 18.19 -26.44 1.59
N GLY A 226 17.95 -27.71 1.24
CA GLY A 226 17.31 -28.69 2.10
C GLY A 226 15.79 -28.51 2.28
N ALA A 227 15.15 -27.61 1.53
CA ALA A 227 13.70 -27.45 1.56
C ALA A 227 13.00 -28.64 0.88
N THR A 228 11.95 -29.17 1.51
CA THR A 228 11.08 -30.20 0.92
C THR A 228 9.96 -29.58 0.08
N SER A 229 9.79 -28.28 0.13
CA SER A 229 8.78 -27.51 -0.60
C SER A 229 9.41 -26.37 -1.36
N VAL A 230 9.06 -26.23 -2.64
CA VAL A 230 9.58 -25.20 -3.54
C VAL A 230 8.45 -24.37 -4.13
N SER A 231 8.74 -23.08 -4.38
CA SER A 231 7.84 -22.21 -5.12
C SER A 231 8.09 -22.39 -6.61
N LEU A 232 7.06 -22.68 -7.38
CA LEU A 232 7.09 -22.75 -8.83
C LEU A 232 6.22 -21.63 -9.41
N TYR A 233 6.71 -21.05 -10.49
CA TYR A 233 6.03 -20.00 -11.23
C TYR A 233 6.17 -20.27 -12.73
N THR A 234 5.07 -20.27 -13.47
CA THR A 234 5.10 -20.37 -14.93
C THR A 234 4.32 -19.21 -15.56
N ILE A 235 4.86 -18.72 -16.67
CA ILE A 235 4.15 -17.88 -17.64
C ILE A 235 4.35 -18.53 -19.01
N GLU A 236 3.27 -18.73 -19.72
CA GLU A 236 3.30 -19.18 -21.11
C GLU A 236 3.20 -17.96 -22.02
N ASP A 237 3.96 -17.95 -23.13
CA ASP A 237 3.93 -16.85 -24.09
C ASP A 237 2.64 -16.87 -24.92
N GLU A 238 1.96 -18.01 -24.99
CA GLU A 238 0.63 -18.14 -25.61
C GLU A 238 -0.47 -17.89 -24.57
N SER A 239 -1.54 -17.21 -25.01
CA SER A 239 -2.71 -16.99 -24.18
C SER A 239 -3.49 -18.29 -24.00
N THR A 240 -3.74 -18.67 -22.76
CA THR A 240 -4.60 -19.81 -22.43
C THR A 240 -5.88 -19.29 -21.77
N GLU A 241 -7.02 -19.62 -22.34
CA GLU A 241 -8.30 -19.32 -21.68
C GLU A 241 -8.46 -20.16 -20.42
N TYR A 242 -8.93 -19.56 -19.36
CA TYR A 242 -9.27 -20.24 -18.11
C TYR A 242 -10.46 -19.57 -17.42
N ASP A 243 -11.18 -20.36 -16.64
CA ASP A 243 -12.28 -19.87 -15.80
C ASP A 243 -11.73 -19.47 -14.43
N ASP A 244 -11.86 -18.20 -14.08
CA ASP A 244 -11.44 -17.64 -12.78
C ASP A 244 -12.14 -18.29 -11.58
N ASP A 245 -13.33 -18.88 -11.77
CA ASP A 245 -14.13 -19.48 -10.71
C ASP A 245 -13.81 -20.99 -10.51
N VAL A 246 -13.08 -21.60 -11.45
CA VAL A 246 -12.59 -22.97 -11.33
C VAL A 246 -11.21 -23.00 -10.66
N PRO A 247 -11.00 -23.70 -9.55
CA PRO A 247 -9.70 -23.80 -8.90
C PRO A 247 -8.65 -24.42 -9.83
N MET A 248 -7.41 -23.87 -9.78
CA MET A 248 -6.25 -24.44 -10.47
C MET A 248 -5.91 -25.83 -9.91
N THR A 249 -5.57 -26.77 -10.76
CA THR A 249 -5.17 -28.13 -10.37
C THR A 249 -3.66 -28.33 -10.48
N LEU A 250 -3.14 -29.37 -9.80
CA LEU A 250 -1.72 -29.76 -9.91
C LEU A 250 -1.39 -30.25 -11.34
N THR A 251 -2.33 -30.92 -11.99
CA THR A 251 -2.19 -31.35 -13.39
C THR A 251 -2.04 -30.17 -14.32
N GLU A 252 -2.85 -29.12 -14.15
CA GLU A 252 -2.72 -27.89 -14.92
C GLU A 252 -1.33 -27.24 -14.78
N LEU A 253 -0.77 -27.26 -13.57
CA LEU A 253 0.60 -26.78 -13.34
C LEU A 253 1.63 -27.65 -14.08
N GLN A 254 1.52 -28.98 -13.95
CA GLN A 254 2.42 -29.94 -14.61
C GLN A 254 2.39 -29.77 -16.13
N ASP A 255 1.20 -29.62 -16.71
CA ASP A 255 1.03 -29.37 -18.14
C ASP A 255 1.66 -28.04 -18.57
N SER A 256 1.52 -26.99 -17.76
CA SER A 256 2.16 -25.71 -18.01
C SER A 256 3.69 -25.80 -17.95
N ILE A 257 4.22 -26.47 -16.93
CA ILE A 257 5.67 -26.72 -16.81
C ILE A 257 6.17 -27.51 -18.04
N HIS A 258 5.43 -28.52 -18.45
CA HIS A 258 5.79 -29.31 -19.62
C HIS A 258 5.82 -28.49 -20.91
N ARG A 259 4.84 -27.62 -21.13
CA ARG A 259 4.82 -26.71 -22.29
C ARG A 259 5.99 -25.73 -22.27
N VAL A 260 6.32 -25.18 -21.08
CA VAL A 260 7.41 -24.20 -20.95
C VAL A 260 8.79 -24.85 -21.06
N LEU A 261 9.04 -25.99 -20.40
CA LEU A 261 10.35 -26.64 -20.37
C LEU A 261 10.58 -27.64 -21.51
N GLY A 262 9.52 -28.14 -22.15
CA GLY A 262 9.59 -29.30 -23.04
C GLY A 262 9.83 -30.62 -22.31
N ALA A 263 9.70 -30.66 -20.97
CA ALA A 263 9.95 -31.84 -20.13
C ALA A 263 9.03 -31.87 -18.92
N HIS A 264 8.86 -33.07 -18.33
CA HIS A 264 8.09 -33.26 -17.11
C HIS A 264 8.94 -33.04 -15.87
N LEU A 265 8.52 -32.13 -15.00
CA LEU A 265 9.05 -31.99 -13.65
C LEU A 265 8.19 -32.84 -12.70
N PRO A 266 8.74 -33.86 -12.03
CA PRO A 266 8.00 -34.66 -11.08
C PRO A 266 7.59 -33.82 -9.86
N LEU A 267 6.28 -33.84 -9.51
CA LEU A 267 5.72 -33.17 -8.34
C LEU A 267 4.99 -34.19 -7.48
N ALA A 268 5.23 -34.20 -6.17
CA ALA A 268 4.59 -35.13 -5.24
C ALA A 268 3.27 -34.58 -4.69
N GLY A 269 3.11 -33.25 -4.61
CA GLY A 269 1.93 -32.59 -4.10
C GLY A 269 2.02 -31.09 -4.13
N SER A 270 0.98 -30.40 -3.66
CA SER A 270 0.94 -28.95 -3.57
C SER A 270 0.22 -28.48 -2.30
N THR A 271 0.73 -27.41 -1.69
CA THR A 271 0.07 -26.73 -0.57
C THR A 271 -0.59 -25.43 -1.02
N ARG A 272 -0.22 -24.91 -2.19
CA ARG A 272 -0.81 -23.72 -2.79
C ARG A 272 -0.79 -23.83 -4.31
N LEU A 273 -1.92 -23.53 -4.92
CA LEU A 273 -2.07 -23.38 -6.37
C LEU A 273 -2.83 -22.08 -6.65
N SER A 274 -2.34 -21.27 -7.57
CA SER A 274 -2.97 -20.01 -7.94
C SER A 274 -2.65 -19.68 -9.38
N ARG A 275 -3.64 -19.24 -10.14
CA ARG A 275 -3.45 -18.65 -11.47
C ARG A 275 -4.10 -17.29 -11.54
N PHE A 276 -3.55 -16.42 -12.38
CA PHE A 276 -4.05 -15.07 -12.59
C PHE A 276 -3.46 -14.47 -13.87
N THR A 277 -4.14 -13.47 -14.41
CA THR A 277 -3.60 -12.59 -15.45
C THR A 277 -3.19 -11.26 -14.83
N PHE A 278 -2.17 -10.62 -15.39
CA PHE A 278 -1.84 -9.26 -15.01
C PHE A 278 -2.87 -8.27 -15.57
N LYS A 279 -3.30 -7.36 -14.70
CA LYS A 279 -4.27 -6.31 -15.01
C LYS A 279 -3.66 -4.96 -14.66
N ALA A 280 -3.67 -4.04 -15.63
CA ALA A 280 -3.19 -2.66 -15.48
C ALA A 280 -4.39 -1.73 -15.62
N HIS A 281 -5.20 -1.61 -14.57
CA HIS A 281 -6.42 -0.81 -14.56
C HIS A 281 -6.38 0.21 -13.43
N GLN A 282 -6.93 1.40 -13.68
CA GLN A 282 -7.07 2.44 -12.66
C GLN A 282 -8.41 3.14 -12.80
N ALA A 283 -9.13 3.34 -11.70
CA ALA A 283 -10.38 4.07 -11.68
C ALA A 283 -10.17 5.52 -12.12
N GLU A 284 -11.04 6.03 -13.00
CA GLU A 284 -10.98 7.42 -13.47
C GLU A 284 -11.10 8.41 -12.32
N HIS A 285 -11.92 8.05 -11.32
CA HIS A 285 -12.11 8.83 -10.11
C HIS A 285 -12.09 7.92 -8.88
N TYR A 286 -11.35 8.31 -7.84
CA TYR A 286 -11.35 7.60 -6.54
C TYR A 286 -12.49 8.09 -5.64
N ARG A 287 -13.21 9.13 -6.08
CA ARG A 287 -14.37 9.72 -5.40
C ARG A 287 -15.46 10.10 -6.40
N LYS A 288 -16.71 9.77 -6.06
CA LYS A 288 -17.91 10.26 -6.75
C LYS A 288 -18.96 10.65 -5.71
N GLY A 289 -19.01 11.93 -5.39
CA GLY A 289 -19.85 12.43 -4.32
C GLY A 289 -19.42 11.90 -2.94
N ARG A 290 -20.27 11.06 -2.32
CA ARG A 290 -20.05 10.44 -1.01
C ARG A 290 -19.54 8.99 -1.11
N ILE A 291 -19.29 8.51 -2.30
CA ILE A 291 -18.76 7.17 -2.57
C ILE A 291 -17.29 7.29 -2.96
N LEU A 292 -16.43 6.52 -2.29
CA LEU A 292 -14.98 6.51 -2.51
C LEU A 292 -14.51 5.07 -2.76
N LEU A 293 -13.33 4.92 -3.39
CA LEU A 293 -12.70 3.64 -3.69
C LEU A 293 -11.28 3.63 -3.12
N ALA A 294 -10.83 2.48 -2.60
CA ALA A 294 -9.48 2.28 -2.11
C ALA A 294 -8.96 0.87 -2.42
N GLY A 295 -7.64 0.72 -2.57
CA GLY A 295 -6.98 -0.53 -2.91
C GLY A 295 -7.38 -1.08 -4.27
N ASP A 296 -7.50 -2.41 -4.39
CA ASP A 296 -7.81 -3.08 -5.65
C ASP A 296 -9.16 -2.64 -6.29
N ALA A 297 -10.06 -2.03 -5.53
CA ALA A 297 -11.27 -1.41 -6.07
C ALA A 297 -10.96 -0.17 -6.92
N ALA A 298 -9.89 0.56 -6.58
CA ALA A 298 -9.43 1.76 -7.25
C ALA A 298 -8.34 1.51 -8.31
N HIS A 299 -7.49 0.47 -8.14
CA HIS A 299 -6.37 0.20 -9.04
C HIS A 299 -5.92 -1.26 -9.02
N LEU A 300 -5.52 -1.77 -10.18
CA LEU A 300 -4.88 -3.08 -10.37
C LEU A 300 -3.54 -2.89 -11.06
N PHE A 301 -2.47 -3.36 -10.44
CA PHE A 301 -1.12 -3.23 -10.97
C PHE A 301 -0.63 -4.56 -11.55
N PRO A 302 0.01 -4.55 -12.75
CA PRO A 302 0.45 -5.75 -13.43
C PRO A 302 1.81 -6.25 -12.91
N ALA A 303 1.97 -6.30 -11.59
CA ALA A 303 3.16 -6.84 -10.92
C ALA A 303 2.83 -7.34 -9.52
N THR A 304 3.68 -8.21 -8.99
CA THR A 304 3.57 -8.73 -7.63
C THR A 304 4.21 -7.78 -6.62
N GLY A 305 3.66 -7.74 -5.39
CA GLY A 305 4.31 -7.11 -4.24
C GLY A 305 4.05 -5.62 -4.03
N VAL A 306 3.27 -4.94 -4.87
CA VAL A 306 3.03 -3.48 -4.74
C VAL A 306 1.58 -3.10 -4.42
N ALA A 307 0.60 -3.85 -4.91
CA ALA A 307 -0.82 -3.50 -4.81
C ALA A 307 -1.31 -3.41 -3.36
N LEU A 308 -0.91 -4.37 -2.53
CA LEU A 308 -1.26 -4.41 -1.12
C LEU A 308 -0.73 -3.18 -0.37
N ASN A 309 0.54 -2.82 -0.60
CA ASN A 309 1.17 -1.65 0.02
C ASN A 309 0.47 -0.35 -0.39
N ALA A 310 0.15 -0.20 -1.67
CA ALA A 310 -0.58 0.96 -2.20
C ALA A 310 -1.97 1.09 -1.57
N GLY A 311 -2.71 -0.02 -1.45
CA GLY A 311 -4.04 -0.03 -0.85
C GLY A 311 -4.06 0.32 0.64
N LEU A 312 -3.06 -0.11 1.41
CA LEU A 312 -2.91 0.29 2.81
C LEU A 312 -2.63 1.80 2.95
N LEU A 313 -1.78 2.35 2.06
CA LEU A 313 -1.50 3.79 2.02
C LEU A 313 -2.72 4.61 1.56
N ASP A 314 -3.58 4.06 0.67
CA ASP A 314 -4.87 4.70 0.34
C ASP A 314 -5.74 4.85 1.59
N ALA A 315 -5.85 3.77 2.38
CA ALA A 315 -6.66 3.76 3.59
C ALA A 315 -6.23 4.85 4.59
N VAL A 316 -4.93 4.98 4.82
CA VAL A 316 -4.39 5.98 5.76
C VAL A 316 -4.55 7.41 5.24
N ASN A 317 -4.31 7.64 3.95
CA ASN A 317 -4.51 8.96 3.35
C ASN A 317 -5.98 9.39 3.38
N LEU A 318 -6.91 8.44 3.20
CA LEU A 318 -8.34 8.70 3.19
C LEU A 318 -8.92 8.94 4.61
N ALA A 319 -8.49 8.14 5.58
CA ALA A 319 -9.11 8.09 6.91
C ALA A 319 -9.16 9.46 7.60
N TRP A 320 -8.03 10.16 7.68
CA TRP A 320 -7.98 11.46 8.37
C TRP A 320 -8.78 12.55 7.65
N LYS A 321 -8.87 12.49 6.31
CA LYS A 321 -9.64 13.44 5.49
C LYS A 321 -11.14 13.23 5.69
N LEU A 322 -11.58 11.96 5.75
CA LEU A 322 -12.96 11.62 6.11
C LEU A 322 -13.28 12.05 7.54
N ALA A 323 -12.37 11.81 8.49
CA ALA A 323 -12.56 12.22 9.87
C ALA A 323 -12.68 13.74 10.01
N ALA A 324 -11.83 14.51 9.33
CA ALA A 324 -11.90 15.96 9.33
C ALA A 324 -13.24 16.48 8.79
N ASP A 325 -13.74 15.88 7.69
CA ASP A 325 -15.04 16.25 7.12
C ASP A 325 -16.21 15.89 8.06
N LEU A 326 -16.19 14.69 8.64
CA LEU A 326 -17.21 14.21 9.55
C LEU A 326 -17.28 15.04 10.84
N HIS A 327 -16.16 15.56 11.31
CA HIS A 327 -16.08 16.46 12.46
C HIS A 327 -16.38 17.93 12.13
N GLY A 328 -16.63 18.26 10.84
CA GLY A 328 -16.88 19.63 10.39
C GLY A 328 -15.65 20.54 10.42
N GLN A 329 -14.45 19.95 10.40
CA GLN A 329 -13.16 20.65 10.47
C GLN A 329 -12.45 20.72 9.11
N ALA A 330 -12.95 20.01 8.09
CA ALA A 330 -12.33 19.97 6.77
C ALA A 330 -12.47 21.33 6.06
N PRO A 331 -11.37 21.87 5.53
CA PRO A 331 -11.47 22.95 4.56
C PRO A 331 -12.13 22.47 3.27
N ALA A 332 -12.70 23.39 2.52
CA ALA A 332 -13.32 23.08 1.23
C ALA A 332 -12.31 22.37 0.30
N GLY A 333 -12.71 21.26 -0.30
CA GLY A 333 -11.88 20.49 -1.22
C GLY A 333 -10.88 19.52 -0.56
N LEU A 334 -10.76 19.46 0.78
CA LEU A 334 -9.85 18.53 1.45
C LEU A 334 -10.06 17.08 0.99
N LEU A 335 -11.31 16.63 0.95
CA LEU A 335 -11.61 15.25 0.57
C LEU A 335 -11.33 14.95 -0.91
N ASP A 336 -11.31 15.97 -1.79
CA ASP A 336 -10.94 15.82 -3.20
C ASP A 336 -9.44 15.60 -3.38
N THR A 337 -8.63 16.06 -2.40
CA THR A 337 -7.18 15.79 -2.40
C THR A 337 -6.86 14.29 -2.26
N TYR A 338 -7.79 13.47 -1.75
CA TYR A 338 -7.64 12.02 -1.77
C TYR A 338 -7.46 11.49 -3.19
N HIS A 339 -8.35 11.86 -4.10
CA HIS A 339 -8.21 11.49 -5.51
C HIS A 339 -6.91 12.05 -6.09
N THR A 340 -6.64 13.34 -5.93
CA THR A 340 -5.47 13.97 -6.54
C THR A 340 -4.15 13.31 -6.11
N GLU A 341 -4.00 13.01 -4.83
CA GLU A 341 -2.78 12.43 -4.26
C GLU A 341 -2.66 10.93 -4.57
N ARG A 342 -3.72 10.16 -4.32
CA ARG A 342 -3.65 8.70 -4.46
C ARG A 342 -3.76 8.23 -5.91
N HIS A 343 -4.47 8.98 -6.77
CA HIS A 343 -4.47 8.72 -8.20
C HIS A 343 -3.07 8.99 -8.81
N LEU A 344 -2.39 10.08 -8.41
CA LEU A 344 -1.00 10.34 -8.80
C LEU A 344 -0.07 9.20 -8.37
N ALA A 345 -0.19 8.73 -7.12
CA ALA A 345 0.57 7.58 -6.63
C ALA A 345 0.28 6.30 -7.43
N GLY A 346 -0.99 6.06 -7.78
CA GLY A 346 -1.42 4.97 -8.64
C GLY A 346 -0.81 5.05 -10.05
N VAL A 347 -0.82 6.23 -10.68
CA VAL A 347 -0.17 6.46 -11.98
C VAL A 347 1.33 6.17 -11.92
N ARG A 348 2.00 6.59 -10.85
CA ARG A 348 3.44 6.32 -10.65
C ARG A 348 3.72 4.83 -10.49
N THR A 349 2.92 4.13 -9.70
CA THR A 349 3.01 2.67 -9.52
C THR A 349 2.71 1.95 -10.85
N MET A 350 1.70 2.39 -11.59
CA MET A 350 1.35 1.84 -12.89
C MET A 350 2.49 1.96 -13.91
N LEU A 351 3.22 3.07 -13.89
CA LEU A 351 4.36 3.31 -14.79
C LEU A 351 5.42 2.20 -14.62
N HIS A 352 5.92 2.02 -13.40
CA HIS A 352 7.01 1.06 -13.19
C HIS A 352 6.55 -0.41 -13.26
N THR A 353 5.29 -0.72 -12.93
CA THR A 353 4.77 -2.08 -13.05
C THR A 353 4.52 -2.47 -14.51
N ARG A 354 4.10 -1.53 -15.36
CA ARG A 354 4.04 -1.74 -16.82
C ARG A 354 5.43 -1.91 -17.43
N ALA A 355 6.43 -1.15 -16.96
CA ALA A 355 7.83 -1.32 -17.39
C ALA A 355 8.35 -2.71 -17.05
N GLN A 356 8.02 -3.26 -15.86
CA GLN A 356 8.37 -4.64 -15.50
C GLN A 356 7.74 -5.67 -16.45
N VAL A 357 6.49 -5.47 -16.87
CA VAL A 357 5.84 -6.35 -17.86
C VAL A 357 6.58 -6.28 -19.19
N ALA A 358 6.93 -5.07 -19.67
CA ALA A 358 7.63 -4.88 -20.93
C ALA A 358 9.00 -5.58 -20.92
N LEU A 359 9.79 -5.41 -19.85
CA LEU A 359 11.08 -6.08 -19.69
C LEU A 359 10.95 -7.61 -19.67
N ARG A 360 9.86 -8.14 -19.13
CA ARG A 360 9.61 -9.58 -19.01
C ARG A 360 9.17 -10.23 -20.31
N ARG A 361 8.35 -9.54 -21.10
CA ARG A 361 7.67 -10.10 -22.28
C ARG A 361 8.61 -10.30 -23.47
N GLY A 362 9.58 -9.42 -23.66
CA GLY A 362 10.50 -9.53 -24.80
C GLY A 362 11.44 -10.72 -24.69
N HIS A 363 11.62 -11.46 -25.78
CA HIS A 363 12.52 -12.62 -25.87
C HIS A 363 13.37 -12.63 -27.15
N ASP A 364 13.38 -11.55 -27.91
CA ASP A 364 14.31 -11.35 -29.04
C ASP A 364 15.62 -10.69 -28.56
N ALA A 365 16.61 -10.65 -29.46
CA ALA A 365 17.91 -10.06 -29.17
C ALA A 365 17.85 -8.58 -28.76
N ALA A 366 16.83 -7.84 -29.21
CA ALA A 366 16.64 -6.44 -28.84
C ALA A 366 16.16 -6.31 -27.39
N ALA A 367 15.26 -7.18 -26.95
CA ALA A 367 14.79 -7.22 -25.57
C ALA A 367 15.89 -7.70 -24.60
N GLU A 368 16.75 -8.63 -25.02
CA GLU A 368 17.92 -9.03 -24.24
C GLU A 368 18.91 -7.88 -24.07
N ALA A 369 19.26 -7.20 -25.16
CA ALA A 369 20.13 -6.02 -25.12
C ALA A 369 19.56 -4.91 -24.21
N LEU A 370 18.23 -4.70 -24.21
CA LEU A 370 17.58 -3.76 -23.31
C LEU A 370 17.74 -4.17 -21.84
N ARG A 371 17.55 -5.45 -21.51
CA ARG A 371 17.74 -5.96 -20.14
C ARG A 371 19.20 -5.86 -19.68
N GLU A 372 20.15 -6.21 -20.56
CA GLU A 372 21.59 -6.08 -20.26
C GLU A 372 21.96 -4.62 -19.97
N MET A 373 21.57 -3.69 -20.85
CA MET A 373 21.82 -2.26 -20.66
C MET A 373 21.17 -1.75 -19.36
N PHE A 374 19.96 -2.19 -19.08
CA PHE A 374 19.27 -1.78 -17.85
C PHE A 374 19.94 -2.38 -16.60
N GLN A 375 20.40 -3.65 -16.68
CA GLN A 375 21.17 -4.30 -15.61
C GLN A 375 22.50 -3.58 -15.36
N GLU A 376 23.19 -3.14 -16.41
CA GLU A 376 24.43 -2.35 -16.30
C GLU A 376 24.15 -1.01 -15.60
N LEU A 377 23.12 -0.27 -16.02
CA LEU A 377 22.75 1.00 -15.40
C LEU A 377 22.47 0.91 -13.89
N VAL A 378 21.83 -0.18 -13.43
CA VAL A 378 21.50 -0.35 -12.01
C VAL A 378 22.66 -0.93 -11.18
N THR A 379 23.86 -1.10 -11.74
CA THR A 379 25.09 -1.33 -10.96
C THR A 379 25.59 -0.04 -10.30
N ASP A 380 25.25 1.11 -10.86
CA ASP A 380 25.59 2.41 -10.27
C ASP A 380 24.65 2.75 -9.11
N GLU A 381 25.20 3.36 -8.06
CA GLU A 381 24.46 3.68 -6.84
C GLU A 381 23.22 4.56 -7.09
N GLN A 382 23.35 5.62 -7.88
CA GLN A 382 22.29 6.61 -8.07
C GLN A 382 21.09 6.05 -8.85
N PRO A 383 21.25 5.37 -9.99
CA PRO A 383 20.16 4.67 -10.66
C PRO A 383 19.52 3.59 -9.78
N LEU A 384 20.33 2.80 -9.07
CA LEU A 384 19.87 1.74 -8.18
C LEU A 384 18.99 2.32 -7.05
N ARG A 385 19.47 3.36 -6.37
CA ARG A 385 18.71 4.06 -5.30
C ARG A 385 17.39 4.62 -5.83
N ARG A 386 17.40 5.24 -7.02
CA ARG A 386 16.20 5.79 -7.66
C ARG A 386 15.18 4.72 -8.02
N MET A 387 15.65 3.58 -8.54
CA MET A 387 14.78 2.44 -8.85
C MET A 387 14.20 1.81 -7.58
N GLY A 388 15.03 1.65 -6.55
CA GLY A 388 14.58 1.18 -5.24
C GLY A 388 13.51 2.08 -4.63
N ALA A 389 13.71 3.39 -4.66
CA ALA A 389 12.75 4.37 -4.17
C ALA A 389 11.41 4.32 -4.94
N MET A 390 11.47 4.15 -6.26
CA MET A 390 10.27 4.01 -7.10
C MET A 390 9.47 2.73 -6.76
N VAL A 391 10.15 1.60 -6.57
CA VAL A 391 9.49 0.34 -6.17
C VAL A 391 8.93 0.43 -4.75
N ALA A 392 9.64 1.09 -3.85
CA ALA A 392 9.23 1.31 -2.47
C ALA A 392 8.07 2.32 -2.34
N GLY A 393 7.85 3.17 -3.34
CA GLY A 393 6.88 4.27 -3.31
C GLY A 393 7.37 5.51 -2.53
N THR A 394 8.67 5.56 -2.17
CA THR A 394 9.27 6.68 -1.42
C THR A 394 9.66 7.86 -2.32
N ASP A 395 9.60 7.70 -3.63
CA ASP A 395 9.81 8.77 -4.62
C ASP A 395 8.54 9.61 -4.89
N ILE A 396 7.41 9.23 -4.29
CA ILE A 396 6.14 9.94 -4.46
C ILE A 396 6.18 11.23 -3.66
N ARG A 397 5.81 12.31 -4.33
CA ARG A 397 5.66 13.63 -3.74
C ARG A 397 4.27 14.18 -4.04
N TYR A 398 3.49 14.45 -3.01
CA TYR A 398 2.16 15.02 -3.18
C TYR A 398 2.22 16.51 -3.53
N PRO A 399 1.32 17.00 -4.39
CA PRO A 399 1.17 18.43 -4.64
C PRO A 399 0.69 19.10 -3.36
N MET A 400 1.41 20.15 -2.94
CA MET A 400 1.07 20.93 -1.77
C MET A 400 0.81 22.40 -2.17
N PRO A 401 -0.06 23.12 -1.43
CA PRO A 401 -0.27 24.54 -1.64
C PRO A 401 1.03 25.35 -1.49
N GLY A 402 1.12 26.48 -2.18
CA GLY A 402 2.24 27.41 -2.07
C GLY A 402 3.07 27.56 -3.35
N THR A 403 3.71 28.71 -3.52
CA THR A 403 4.43 29.12 -4.74
C THR A 403 5.90 28.84 -4.64
N ASN A 404 6.51 28.17 -3.91
CA ASN A 404 7.91 27.72 -3.82
C ASN A 404 8.11 26.83 -2.60
N PRO A 405 7.53 25.62 -2.60
CA PRO A 405 7.56 24.78 -1.42
C PRO A 405 8.98 24.31 -1.11
N HIS A 406 9.28 24.20 0.19
CA HIS A 406 10.52 23.58 0.68
C HIS A 406 10.73 22.19 0.06
N PRO A 407 11.96 21.72 -0.19
CA PRO A 407 12.23 20.40 -0.78
C PRO A 407 11.56 19.22 -0.08
N LEU A 408 11.33 19.30 1.22
CA LEU A 408 10.65 18.25 1.99
C LEU A 408 9.12 18.29 1.86
N THR A 409 8.53 19.39 1.41
CA THR A 409 7.08 19.53 1.32
C THR A 409 6.49 18.52 0.33
N GLY A 410 5.47 17.79 0.75
CA GLY A 410 4.82 16.74 -0.04
C GLY A 410 5.49 15.36 0.05
N THR A 411 6.65 15.25 0.70
CA THR A 411 7.32 13.97 0.95
C THR A 411 6.87 13.35 2.27
N PHE A 412 7.19 12.10 2.46
CA PHE A 412 6.98 11.40 3.73
C PHE A 412 7.95 11.92 4.79
N ALA A 413 7.50 12.07 6.03
CA ALA A 413 8.32 12.59 7.12
C ALA A 413 9.48 11.65 7.44
N PRO A 414 10.69 12.16 7.65
CA PRO A 414 11.79 11.35 8.17
C PRO A 414 11.52 10.95 9.63
N ASP A 415 11.97 9.77 10.03
CA ASP A 415 11.95 9.37 11.44
C ASP A 415 13.20 9.92 12.14
N LEU A 416 13.04 11.06 12.79
CA LEU A 416 14.11 11.75 13.50
C LEU A 416 14.10 11.36 14.98
N THR A 417 15.30 11.17 15.56
CA THR A 417 15.48 11.14 17.02
C THR A 417 15.35 12.56 17.56
N LEU A 418 14.49 12.72 18.56
CA LEU A 418 14.10 14.00 19.12
C LEU A 418 14.49 14.10 20.60
N HIS A 419 15.18 15.16 20.98
CA HIS A 419 15.53 15.49 22.35
C HIS A 419 14.56 16.57 22.86
N THR A 420 13.76 16.21 23.86
CA THR A 420 12.78 17.09 24.51
C THR A 420 13.09 17.28 25.99
N ASP A 421 12.40 18.19 26.63
CA ASP A 421 12.50 18.37 28.08
C ASP A 421 12.04 17.15 28.92
N GLN A 422 11.28 16.26 28.29
CA GLN A 422 10.76 15.02 28.90
C GLN A 422 11.64 13.79 28.59
N GLY A 423 12.70 13.95 27.79
CA GLY A 423 13.61 12.88 27.41
C GLY A 423 13.71 12.71 25.89
N VAL A 424 14.21 11.56 25.48
CA VAL A 424 14.37 11.20 24.05
C VAL A 424 13.11 10.53 23.56
N THR A 425 12.65 10.94 22.38
CA THR A 425 11.52 10.36 21.63
C THR A 425 11.84 10.34 20.14
N SER A 426 10.90 10.00 19.29
CA SER A 426 11.06 10.04 17.82
C SER A 426 9.84 10.65 17.12
N VAL A 427 10.00 11.02 15.85
CA VAL A 427 8.86 11.43 15.02
C VAL A 427 7.83 10.28 14.92
N ALA A 428 8.31 9.03 14.88
CA ALA A 428 7.45 7.86 14.85
C ALA A 428 6.54 7.82 16.09
N GLU A 429 7.08 7.94 17.29
CA GLU A 429 6.30 7.91 18.53
C GLU A 429 5.26 9.05 18.59
N LEU A 430 5.63 10.24 18.14
CA LEU A 430 4.71 11.38 18.09
C LEU A 430 3.53 11.15 17.13
N LEU A 431 3.71 10.34 16.09
CA LEU A 431 2.67 10.05 15.07
C LEU A 431 1.80 8.83 15.39
N HIS A 432 2.05 8.10 16.51
CA HIS A 432 1.21 6.97 16.93
C HIS A 432 -0.29 7.32 17.04
N PRO A 433 -0.68 8.51 17.56
CA PRO A 433 -2.09 8.91 17.65
C PRO A 433 -2.72 9.32 16.31
N ALA A 434 -1.98 9.32 15.19
CA ALA A 434 -2.43 9.78 13.87
C ALA A 434 -2.96 11.24 13.89
N ARG A 435 -2.37 12.09 14.72
CA ARG A 435 -2.70 13.52 14.77
C ARG A 435 -1.69 14.34 13.97
N PRO A 436 -2.09 15.48 13.37
CA PRO A 436 -1.14 16.36 12.74
C PRO A 436 -0.26 17.05 13.78
N ILE A 437 0.99 17.31 13.42
CA ILE A 437 2.00 17.86 14.33
C ILE A 437 2.69 19.04 13.67
N LEU A 438 2.78 20.16 14.37
CA LEU A 438 3.81 21.19 14.12
C LEU A 438 5.01 20.86 15.01
N LEU A 439 6.08 20.38 14.41
CA LEU A 439 7.34 20.06 15.06
C LEU A 439 8.32 21.23 14.91
N ASP A 440 8.57 21.94 15.99
CA ASP A 440 9.51 23.07 16.05
C ASP A 440 10.88 22.55 16.48
N LEU A 441 11.86 22.56 15.56
CA LEU A 441 13.21 22.03 15.75
C LEU A 441 14.26 23.12 16.04
N ALA A 442 13.87 24.39 15.97
CA ALA A 442 14.76 25.55 16.13
C ALA A 442 14.37 26.50 17.26
N SER A 443 13.37 26.11 18.07
CA SER A 443 12.81 26.96 19.14
C SER A 443 12.23 28.28 18.62
N ARG A 444 11.35 28.19 17.60
CA ARG A 444 10.69 29.29 16.88
C ARG A 444 9.39 29.72 17.57
N PRO A 445 9.39 30.68 18.50
CA PRO A 445 8.19 31.14 19.21
C PRO A 445 7.14 31.74 18.26
N ASP A 446 7.58 32.44 17.21
CA ASP A 446 6.73 33.05 16.18
C ASP A 446 5.85 32.00 15.46
N LEU A 447 6.41 30.82 15.13
CA LEU A 447 5.67 29.74 14.48
C LEU A 447 4.69 29.05 15.45
N ARG A 448 5.12 28.86 16.70
CA ARG A 448 4.25 28.27 17.73
C ARG A 448 3.06 29.16 18.05
N GLU A 449 3.27 30.48 18.14
CA GLU A 449 2.18 31.46 18.39
C GLU A 449 1.12 31.38 17.30
N ILE A 450 1.51 31.35 16.02
CA ILE A 450 0.57 31.18 14.92
C ILE A 450 -0.22 29.88 15.03
N ALA A 451 0.45 28.77 15.35
CA ALA A 451 -0.18 27.46 15.43
C ALA A 451 -1.15 27.29 16.62
N GLN A 452 -1.06 28.15 17.66
CA GLN A 452 -1.98 28.12 18.81
C GLN A 452 -3.45 28.27 18.38
N ASP A 453 -3.72 28.94 17.28
CA ASP A 453 -5.06 29.10 16.74
C ASP A 453 -5.67 27.76 16.24
N TRP A 454 -4.86 26.72 16.03
CA TRP A 454 -5.24 25.33 15.62
C TRP A 454 -4.92 24.26 16.67
N ARG A 455 -4.60 24.63 17.95
CA ARG A 455 -4.20 23.69 19.00
C ARG A 455 -5.19 22.58 19.32
N ASP A 456 -6.46 22.77 18.98
CA ASP A 456 -7.52 21.75 19.09
C ASP A 456 -7.38 20.64 18.06
N ARG A 457 -6.71 20.90 16.93
CA ARG A 457 -6.52 20.01 15.79
C ARG A 457 -5.08 19.61 15.54
N VAL A 458 -4.11 20.49 15.80
CA VAL A 458 -2.67 20.30 15.53
C VAL A 458 -1.89 20.28 16.85
N ASP A 459 -1.16 19.21 17.09
CA ASP A 459 -0.25 19.11 18.22
C ASP A 459 1.01 19.94 17.95
N ILE A 460 1.39 20.79 18.89
CA ILE A 460 2.60 21.63 18.80
C ILE A 460 3.66 21.02 19.69
N ARG A 461 4.79 20.65 19.10
CA ARG A 461 5.92 20.01 19.79
C ARG A 461 7.22 20.76 19.52
N THR A 462 8.02 20.99 20.58
CA THR A 462 9.37 21.55 20.47
C THR A 462 10.36 20.45 20.83
N ALA A 463 11.36 20.26 19.97
CA ALA A 463 12.43 19.29 20.18
C ALA A 463 13.72 19.75 19.51
N LYS A 464 14.84 19.12 19.86
CA LYS A 464 16.10 19.22 19.14
C LYS A 464 16.43 17.90 18.46
N THR A 465 17.18 17.94 17.38
CA THR A 465 17.67 16.75 16.68
C THR A 465 19.11 17.02 16.22
N ASP A 466 19.91 15.97 16.07
CA ASP A 466 21.32 16.11 15.69
C ASP A 466 21.48 16.64 14.27
N GLU A 467 20.63 16.16 13.35
CA GLU A 467 20.60 16.62 11.96
C GLU A 467 19.24 17.27 11.65
N ARG A 468 19.18 18.58 11.80
CA ARG A 468 17.96 19.35 11.57
C ARG A 468 17.70 19.54 10.06
N PRO A 469 16.65 18.90 9.48
CA PRO A 469 16.37 19.02 8.04
C PRO A 469 15.64 20.31 7.67
N ALA A 470 15.04 21.00 8.66
CA ALA A 470 14.28 22.24 8.57
C ALA A 470 14.15 22.84 9.97
N ASP A 471 13.81 24.13 10.08
CA ASP A 471 13.56 24.78 11.38
C ASP A 471 12.25 24.31 12.02
N ALA A 472 11.26 24.03 11.19
CA ALA A 472 9.99 23.43 11.62
C ALA A 472 9.37 22.59 10.52
N LEU A 473 8.58 21.59 10.91
CA LEU A 473 7.84 20.69 10.02
C LEU A 473 6.37 20.66 10.45
N LEU A 474 5.46 20.89 9.51
CA LEU A 474 4.04 20.60 9.68
C LEU A 474 3.75 19.24 9.04
N ILE A 475 3.49 18.24 9.87
CA ILE A 475 3.30 16.84 9.44
C ILE A 475 1.82 16.48 9.54
N ARG A 476 1.25 15.92 8.46
CA ARG A 476 -0.14 15.46 8.40
C ARG A 476 -0.32 14.12 9.12
N PRO A 477 -1.56 13.70 9.44
CA PRO A 477 -1.83 12.39 10.06
C PRO A 477 -1.34 11.19 9.24
N ASP A 478 -1.26 11.32 7.91
CA ASP A 478 -0.72 10.30 6.98
C ASP A 478 0.81 10.41 6.81
N ALA A 479 1.48 11.07 7.74
CA ALA A 479 2.92 11.26 7.80
C ALA A 479 3.54 12.05 6.62
N HIS A 480 2.76 12.75 5.80
CA HIS A 480 3.32 13.63 4.77
C HIS A 480 3.56 15.04 5.31
N ILE A 481 4.67 15.64 4.90
CA ILE A 481 5.04 17.00 5.27
C ILE A 481 4.17 17.98 4.47
N ALA A 482 3.26 18.66 5.16
CA ALA A 482 2.39 19.67 4.58
C ALA A 482 3.13 21.00 4.31
N TRP A 483 4.11 21.31 5.18
CA TRP A 483 4.89 22.52 5.12
C TRP A 483 6.19 22.35 5.92
N ALA A 484 7.25 23.10 5.54
CA ALA A 484 8.51 23.13 6.26
C ALA A 484 9.11 24.54 6.22
N ALA A 485 9.70 24.99 7.32
CA ALA A 485 10.48 26.21 7.42
C ALA A 485 11.92 25.94 6.99
N PRO A 486 12.52 26.77 6.11
CA PRO A 486 13.95 26.70 5.82
C PRO A 486 14.83 26.85 7.07
N ILE A 487 16.04 26.29 7.01
CA ILE A 487 17.02 26.42 8.10
C ILE A 487 17.49 27.87 8.20
N ASP A 488 17.54 28.39 9.43
CA ASP A 488 18.04 29.73 9.78
C ASP A 488 17.29 30.88 9.07
N GLU A 489 16.01 30.65 8.70
CA GLU A 489 15.17 31.71 8.17
C GLU A 489 14.79 32.70 9.28
N PRO A 490 14.87 34.04 9.04
CA PRO A 490 14.54 35.03 10.04
C PRO A 490 13.12 34.89 10.61
N ASP A 491 12.98 35.21 11.92
CA ASP A 491 11.69 35.19 12.59
C ASP A 491 10.66 36.06 11.87
N GLY A 492 9.43 35.58 11.84
CA GLY A 492 8.32 36.25 11.16
C GLY A 492 8.22 36.01 9.65
N THR A 493 9.31 35.58 8.97
CA THR A 493 9.31 35.39 7.51
C THR A 493 8.42 34.19 7.10
N ALA A 494 8.50 33.09 7.83
CA ALA A 494 7.75 31.87 7.55
C ALA A 494 6.29 31.88 8.04
N THR A 495 5.91 32.83 8.88
CA THR A 495 4.59 32.87 9.53
C THR A 495 3.40 32.97 8.58
N PRO A 496 3.45 33.75 7.46
CA PRO A 496 2.35 33.79 6.51
C PRO A 496 2.14 32.44 5.80
N SER A 497 3.22 31.78 5.36
CA SER A 497 3.14 30.50 4.66
C SER A 497 2.70 29.36 5.57
N LEU A 498 3.10 29.36 6.86
CA LEU A 498 2.60 28.43 7.86
C LEU A 498 1.09 28.61 8.08
N ARG A 499 0.61 29.86 8.22
CA ARG A 499 -0.82 30.15 8.39
C ARG A 499 -1.63 29.68 7.17
N GLU A 500 -1.11 29.88 5.97
CA GLU A 500 -1.72 29.38 4.74
C GLU A 500 -1.81 27.84 4.74
N ALA A 501 -0.72 27.15 5.08
CA ALA A 501 -0.68 25.69 5.15
C ALA A 501 -1.63 25.13 6.21
N LEU A 502 -1.65 25.73 7.42
CA LEU A 502 -2.58 25.34 8.49
C LEU A 502 -4.04 25.50 8.04
N SER A 503 -4.36 26.62 7.40
CA SER A 503 -5.73 26.88 6.90
C SER A 503 -6.11 25.92 5.78
N ALA A 504 -5.19 25.64 4.84
CA ALA A 504 -5.44 24.78 3.69
C ALA A 504 -5.66 23.30 4.07
N TRP A 505 -5.01 22.83 5.14
CA TRP A 505 -5.11 21.42 5.55
C TRP A 505 -6.02 21.19 6.73
N PHE A 506 -6.14 22.14 7.65
CA PHE A 506 -6.86 21.98 8.92
C PHE A 506 -8.00 22.98 9.11
N GLY A 507 -8.34 23.75 8.06
CA GLY A 507 -9.46 24.68 8.06
C GLY A 507 -9.17 26.00 8.77
N THR A 508 -10.21 26.81 8.93
CA THR A 508 -10.10 28.11 9.61
C THR A 508 -9.70 27.94 11.07
N PRO A 509 -8.96 28.92 11.64
CA PRO A 509 -8.62 28.91 13.06
C PRO A 509 -9.87 28.79 13.93
N SER A 510 -9.74 28.09 15.04
CA SER A 510 -10.79 28.08 16.05
C SER A 510 -10.93 29.51 16.57
N ASN A 511 -12.12 30.10 16.47
CA ASN A 511 -12.40 31.39 17.11
C ASN A 511 -12.13 31.22 18.61
N ILE A 512 -10.94 31.66 19.05
CA ILE A 512 -10.67 31.85 20.46
C ILE A 512 -11.56 33.02 20.83
N GLY A 513 -12.62 32.67 21.59
CA GLY A 513 -13.70 33.50 21.97
C GLY A 513 -13.31 34.96 22.23
N GLU A 514 -14.25 35.84 21.89
CA GLU A 514 -14.32 37.18 22.39
C GLU A 514 -13.59 37.31 23.74
N ARG A 515 -12.42 37.91 23.71
CA ARG A 515 -11.81 38.40 24.93
C ARG A 515 -12.86 39.36 25.49
N HIS A 516 -13.59 38.89 26.49
CA HIS A 516 -14.37 39.78 27.34
C HIS A 516 -13.37 40.74 27.97
N ASP A 517 -13.17 41.89 27.34
CA ASP A 517 -12.77 43.09 28.01
C ASP A 517 -13.93 43.46 28.97
N LYS A 518 -13.70 43.16 30.22
CA LYS A 518 -14.37 43.80 31.34
C LYS A 518 -13.33 44.17 32.38
#